data_d2a237c8bbe8ece20b9fff131230c93a
#
_entry.id   d2a237c8bbe8ece20b9fff131230c93a
#
_cell.length_a   1.000
_cell.length_b   1.000
_cell.length_c   1.000
_cell.angle_alpha   90.00
_cell.angle_beta   90.00
_cell.angle_gamma   90.00
#
_symmetry.space_group_name_H-M   'P 1'
#
loop_
_entity.id
_entity.type
_entity.pdbx_description
1 polymer ?
#
loop_
_entity_poly.entity_id
_entity_poly.type
_entity_poly.pdbx_seq_one_letter_code
_entity_poly.pdbx_strand_id
1 'polypeptide(L)'
;MIIVAALAIPPCILLLTTYKVSYNDRDFAPASVESVKGYAAADRHFPKSQLSVDSVYVQSDHDMRNTTDMITLDRLAKNVLRVPGISMVQGITRPNGRPLEHASLPFSMGSMGTKIGENIAFLRDRVADIDKLAAHMGNLIDETTRLEQITSRLEDLTNQLAVGAHISREATEQIRDITNDARDNLANFDDFSRPLRSYLYWEKHCYDIPICWALRSLDETIDNVDQVSEQLGILLKGLTIIDTVTPQMPPQMHAMVETMRTMVENMRAMQSLTLSTQGTLHALIPQLDVMIRPMVDMAQAFDNSKNDDFFFLPPEALETKDFKISLDFFMTHDGKGARFLV
;
A
#
# COMPACT_ATOMS: atom_id res chain seq x y z
N MET A 1 -29.81 -99.97 -12.37
CA MET A 1 -28.98 -98.75 -12.54
C MET A 1 -29.69 -97.71 -13.42
N ILE A 2 -30.10 -98.04 -14.62
CA ILE A 2 -30.67 -97.03 -15.59
C ILE A 2 -32.01 -96.44 -15.06
N ILE A 3 -32.86 -97.29 -14.45
CA ILE A 3 -34.16 -96.78 -13.91
C ILE A 3 -33.95 -95.83 -12.76
N VAL A 4 -32.98 -96.02 -11.90
CA VAL A 4 -32.68 -95.13 -10.75
C VAL A 4 -32.10 -93.78 -11.27
N ALA A 5 -31.25 -93.84 -12.27
CA ALA A 5 -30.72 -92.64 -12.90
C ALA A 5 -31.80 -91.83 -13.61
N ALA A 6 -32.68 -92.49 -14.34
CA ALA A 6 -33.80 -91.83 -15.04
C ALA A 6 -34.84 -91.21 -14.05
N LEU A 7 -34.94 -91.71 -12.85
CA LEU A 7 -35.85 -91.16 -11.83
C LEU A 7 -35.21 -90.03 -11.00
N ALA A 8 -33.86 -90.00 -10.92
CA ALA A 8 -33.13 -88.99 -10.18
C ALA A 8 -32.74 -87.68 -11.02
N ILE A 9 -32.56 -87.85 -12.34
CA ILE A 9 -32.17 -86.75 -13.22
C ILE A 9 -33.23 -85.66 -13.31
N PRO A 10 -34.51 -85.91 -13.52
CA PRO A 10 -35.53 -84.85 -13.61
C PRO A 10 -35.60 -83.95 -12.39
N PRO A 11 -35.65 -84.43 -11.13
CA PRO A 11 -35.68 -83.59 -9.96
C PRO A 11 -34.37 -82.82 -9.76
N CYS A 12 -33.22 -83.38 -10.13
CA CYS A 12 -31.94 -82.65 -10.12
C CYS A 12 -31.94 -81.48 -11.08
N ILE A 13 -32.44 -81.69 -12.32
CA ILE A 13 -32.57 -80.58 -13.31
C ILE A 13 -33.53 -79.51 -12.79
N LEU A 14 -34.64 -79.90 -12.19
CA LEU A 14 -35.61 -78.97 -11.62
C LEU A 14 -35.01 -78.16 -10.45
N LEU A 15 -34.20 -78.79 -9.62
CA LEU A 15 -33.49 -78.12 -8.54
C LEU A 15 -32.43 -77.15 -9.06
N LEU A 16 -31.72 -77.50 -10.14
CA LEU A 16 -30.73 -76.59 -10.75
C LEU A 16 -31.37 -75.37 -11.37
N THR A 17 -32.57 -75.48 -11.98
CA THR A 17 -33.26 -74.33 -12.57
C THR A 17 -33.93 -73.41 -11.51
N THR A 18 -34.19 -73.91 -10.32
CA THR A 18 -34.77 -73.14 -9.21
C THR A 18 -33.72 -72.65 -8.21
N TYR A 19 -32.48 -73.10 -8.33
CA TYR A 19 -31.39 -72.73 -7.45
C TYR A 19 -30.95 -71.28 -7.73
N LYS A 20 -31.23 -70.37 -6.78
CA LYS A 20 -30.71 -68.98 -6.78
C LYS A 20 -29.55 -68.89 -5.82
N VAL A 21 -28.40 -68.55 -6.35
CA VAL A 21 -27.23 -68.25 -5.50
C VAL A 21 -27.52 -66.96 -4.74
N SER A 22 -27.57 -67.08 -3.40
CA SER A 22 -27.62 -65.93 -2.51
C SER A 22 -26.31 -65.79 -1.76
N TYR A 23 -25.72 -64.60 -1.81
CA TYR A 23 -24.53 -64.23 -1.02
C TYR A 23 -24.90 -63.49 0.26
N ASN A 24 -26.21 -63.46 0.59
CA ASN A 24 -26.71 -62.82 1.81
C ASN A 24 -26.66 -63.84 2.96
N ASP A 25 -25.70 -63.68 3.87
CA ASP A 25 -25.55 -64.56 5.06
C ASP A 25 -26.81 -64.67 5.91
N ARG A 26 -27.70 -63.69 5.80
CA ARG A 26 -28.99 -63.66 6.52
C ARG A 26 -29.96 -64.71 6.05
N ASP A 27 -29.90 -65.09 4.80
CA ASP A 27 -30.80 -66.08 4.19
C ASP A 27 -30.51 -67.52 4.71
N PHE A 28 -29.33 -67.73 5.30
CA PHE A 28 -28.87 -69.00 5.83
C PHE A 28 -29.16 -69.14 7.34
N ALA A 29 -29.52 -68.02 8.06
CA ALA A 29 -29.79 -68.07 9.48
C ALA A 29 -31.30 -68.26 9.77
N PRO A 30 -31.69 -69.10 10.74
CA PRO A 30 -33.10 -69.29 11.10
C PRO A 30 -33.74 -67.95 11.53
N ALA A 31 -34.97 -67.70 11.11
CA ALA A 31 -35.71 -66.47 11.44
C ALA A 31 -35.96 -66.27 12.97
N SER A 32 -35.75 -67.28 13.76
CA SER A 32 -35.87 -67.23 15.21
C SER A 32 -34.69 -66.59 15.94
N VAL A 33 -33.55 -66.46 15.30
CA VAL A 33 -32.31 -65.88 15.87
C VAL A 33 -32.48 -64.39 16.11
N GLU A 34 -32.04 -63.91 17.28
CA GLU A 34 -32.22 -62.53 17.70
C GLU A 34 -31.52 -61.51 16.71
N SER A 35 -30.37 -61.87 16.13
CA SER A 35 -29.70 -61.04 15.12
C SER A 35 -30.56 -60.88 13.88
N VAL A 36 -31.24 -61.89 13.37
CA VAL A 36 -32.14 -61.81 12.22
C VAL A 36 -33.39 -60.98 12.55
N LYS A 37 -33.94 -61.09 13.78
CA LYS A 37 -35.02 -60.19 14.21
C LYS A 37 -34.59 -58.76 14.37
N GLY A 38 -33.38 -58.53 14.87
CA GLY A 38 -32.78 -57.17 14.94
C GLY A 38 -32.61 -56.53 13.58
N TYR A 39 -32.07 -57.30 12.61
CA TYR A 39 -31.98 -56.85 11.23
C TYR A 39 -33.34 -56.58 10.58
N ALA A 40 -34.34 -57.46 10.80
CA ALA A 40 -35.67 -57.23 10.28
C ALA A 40 -36.37 -56.02 10.91
N ALA A 41 -36.03 -55.66 12.14
CA ALA A 41 -36.45 -54.42 12.74
C ALA A 41 -35.73 -53.21 12.15
N ALA A 42 -34.43 -53.30 11.96
CA ALA A 42 -33.62 -52.27 11.33
C ALA A 42 -34.04 -51.99 9.88
N ASP A 43 -34.31 -53.03 9.07
CA ASP A 43 -34.80 -52.88 7.69
C ASP A 43 -36.15 -52.15 7.58
N ARG A 44 -36.93 -52.10 8.68
CA ARG A 44 -38.20 -51.35 8.71
C ARG A 44 -38.01 -49.88 9.05
N HIS A 45 -36.94 -49.53 9.73
CA HIS A 45 -36.73 -48.18 10.28
C HIS A 45 -35.60 -47.41 9.60
N PHE A 46 -34.68 -48.12 8.95
CA PHE A 46 -33.54 -47.51 8.26
C PHE A 46 -33.52 -47.91 6.79
N PRO A 47 -33.08 -47.00 5.89
CA PRO A 47 -32.87 -47.35 4.46
C PRO A 47 -31.83 -48.47 4.33
N LYS A 48 -32.07 -49.37 3.38
CA LYS A 48 -31.18 -50.53 3.14
C LYS A 48 -29.73 -50.12 2.84
N SER A 49 -29.53 -48.95 2.24
CA SER A 49 -28.22 -48.37 1.99
C SER A 49 -27.38 -48.06 3.25
N GLN A 50 -28.02 -47.95 4.42
CA GLN A 50 -27.30 -47.76 5.68
C GLN A 50 -27.00 -49.09 6.41
N LEU A 51 -27.71 -50.15 6.08
CA LEU A 51 -27.57 -51.44 6.73
C LEU A 51 -26.64 -52.42 6.01
N SER A 52 -26.46 -52.23 4.71
CA SER A 52 -25.58 -53.05 3.88
C SER A 52 -24.93 -52.14 2.84
N VAL A 53 -23.81 -51.57 3.22
CA VAL A 53 -23.04 -50.62 2.38
C VAL A 53 -21.99 -51.42 1.61
N ASP A 54 -22.08 -51.41 0.30
CA ASP A 54 -21.03 -51.96 -0.55
C ASP A 54 -19.92 -50.93 -0.74
N SER A 55 -18.68 -51.40 -0.76
CA SER A 55 -17.51 -50.54 -0.94
C SER A 55 -16.86 -50.76 -2.31
N VAL A 56 -16.76 -49.70 -3.07
CA VAL A 56 -16.03 -49.69 -4.36
C VAL A 56 -14.70 -48.98 -4.15
N TYR A 57 -13.63 -49.68 -4.44
CA TYR A 57 -12.27 -49.11 -4.34
C TYR A 57 -11.72 -48.76 -5.72
N VAL A 58 -11.13 -47.60 -5.78
CA VAL A 58 -10.42 -47.08 -6.96
C VAL A 58 -8.96 -46.97 -6.63
N GLN A 59 -8.08 -47.52 -7.43
CA GLN A 59 -6.64 -47.44 -7.23
C GLN A 59 -6.00 -46.74 -8.42
N SER A 60 -5.06 -45.85 -8.16
CA SER A 60 -4.25 -45.13 -9.13
C SER A 60 -2.76 -45.43 -8.92
N ASP A 61 -1.95 -45.15 -9.91
CA ASP A 61 -0.49 -45.19 -9.84
C ASP A 61 0.12 -43.91 -9.22
N HIS A 62 -0.68 -42.85 -9.09
CA HIS A 62 -0.28 -41.55 -8.55
C HIS A 62 -1.24 -41.05 -7.45
N ASP A 63 -0.84 -39.98 -6.79
CA ASP A 63 -1.66 -39.30 -5.76
C ASP A 63 -2.83 -38.57 -6.44
N MET A 64 -4.05 -38.98 -6.12
CA MET A 64 -5.29 -38.43 -6.65
C MET A 64 -5.79 -37.18 -5.90
N ARG A 65 -5.06 -36.64 -4.93
CA ARG A 65 -5.44 -35.43 -4.16
C ARG A 65 -5.12 -34.17 -4.95
N ASN A 66 -5.64 -34.08 -6.15
CA ASN A 66 -5.54 -32.92 -7.03
C ASN A 66 -6.89 -32.66 -7.71
N THR A 67 -7.07 -31.45 -8.22
CA THR A 67 -8.34 -31.00 -8.83
C THR A 67 -8.78 -31.90 -10.02
N THR A 68 -7.84 -32.35 -10.83
CA THR A 68 -8.15 -33.14 -12.04
C THR A 68 -8.70 -34.52 -11.67
N ASP A 69 -8.07 -35.18 -10.70
CA ASP A 69 -8.52 -36.49 -10.25
C ASP A 69 -9.80 -36.39 -9.43
N MET A 70 -10.01 -35.31 -8.69
CA MET A 70 -11.29 -35.05 -8.01
C MET A 70 -12.44 -34.92 -9.01
N ILE A 71 -12.25 -34.28 -10.17
CA ILE A 71 -13.24 -34.24 -11.25
C ILE A 71 -13.50 -35.67 -11.79
N THR A 72 -12.46 -36.48 -11.92
CA THR A 72 -12.58 -37.87 -12.39
C THR A 72 -13.34 -38.73 -11.38
N LEU A 73 -13.05 -38.59 -10.09
CA LEU A 73 -13.75 -39.28 -9.01
C LEU A 73 -15.22 -38.84 -8.93
N ASP A 74 -15.55 -37.57 -9.15
CA ASP A 74 -16.94 -37.11 -9.19
C ASP A 74 -17.71 -37.72 -10.38
N ARG A 75 -17.08 -37.76 -11.57
CA ARG A 75 -17.67 -38.42 -12.75
C ARG A 75 -17.91 -39.91 -12.48
N LEU A 76 -16.95 -40.58 -11.82
CA LEU A 76 -17.10 -41.99 -11.45
C LEU A 76 -18.26 -42.18 -10.48
N ALA A 77 -18.35 -41.37 -9.42
CA ALA A 77 -19.47 -41.37 -8.47
C ALA A 77 -20.83 -41.22 -9.16
N LYS A 78 -20.93 -40.29 -10.13
CA LYS A 78 -22.14 -40.08 -10.94
C LYS A 78 -22.48 -41.28 -11.82
N ASN A 79 -21.48 -41.92 -12.41
CA ASN A 79 -21.68 -43.12 -13.23
C ASN A 79 -22.12 -44.30 -12.38
N VAL A 80 -21.55 -44.47 -11.19
CA VAL A 80 -22.00 -45.51 -10.23
C VAL A 80 -23.44 -45.25 -9.79
N LEU A 81 -23.81 -44.02 -9.50
CA LEU A 81 -25.20 -43.64 -9.14
C LEU A 81 -26.23 -43.91 -10.24
N ARG A 82 -25.81 -43.98 -11.52
CA ARG A 82 -26.69 -44.32 -12.65
C ARG A 82 -26.95 -45.81 -12.80
N VAL A 83 -26.24 -46.63 -12.06
CA VAL A 83 -26.47 -48.10 -12.09
C VAL A 83 -27.79 -48.47 -11.46
N PRO A 84 -28.65 -49.25 -12.11
CA PRO A 84 -29.94 -49.64 -11.54
C PRO A 84 -29.76 -50.38 -10.21
N GLY A 85 -30.48 -49.94 -9.18
CA GLY A 85 -30.42 -50.51 -7.83
C GLY A 85 -29.58 -49.73 -6.85
N ILE A 86 -28.79 -48.77 -7.30
CA ILE A 86 -28.02 -47.86 -6.44
C ILE A 86 -28.83 -46.61 -6.13
N SER A 87 -29.02 -46.34 -4.85
CA SER A 87 -29.79 -45.16 -4.40
C SER A 87 -28.96 -44.01 -3.91
N MET A 88 -27.73 -44.29 -3.46
CA MET A 88 -26.81 -43.30 -2.93
C MET A 88 -25.35 -43.74 -3.16
N VAL A 89 -24.50 -42.79 -3.42
CA VAL A 89 -23.06 -42.99 -3.51
C VAL A 89 -22.38 -41.94 -2.63
N GLN A 90 -21.63 -42.38 -1.65
CA GLN A 90 -20.78 -41.50 -0.83
C GLN A 90 -19.31 -41.66 -1.24
N GLY A 91 -18.60 -40.58 -1.26
CA GLY A 91 -17.18 -40.55 -1.60
C GLY A 91 -16.61 -39.17 -1.29
N ILE A 92 -15.35 -38.94 -1.60
CA ILE A 92 -14.67 -37.68 -1.30
C ILE A 92 -15.36 -36.46 -1.90
N THR A 93 -15.96 -36.58 -3.07
CA THR A 93 -16.69 -35.51 -3.76
C THR A 93 -18.16 -35.40 -3.35
N ARG A 94 -18.68 -36.42 -2.63
CA ARG A 94 -20.05 -36.55 -2.19
C ARG A 94 -20.13 -37.23 -0.80
N PRO A 95 -19.58 -36.57 0.26
CA PRO A 95 -19.41 -37.23 1.58
C PRO A 95 -20.74 -37.64 2.20
N ASN A 96 -21.82 -36.93 1.96
CA ASN A 96 -23.16 -37.23 2.44
C ASN A 96 -24.09 -37.79 1.33
N GLY A 97 -23.52 -38.34 0.26
CA GLY A 97 -24.29 -38.81 -0.90
C GLY A 97 -24.85 -37.69 -1.80
N ARG A 98 -24.58 -36.44 -1.44
CA ARG A 98 -24.94 -35.24 -2.22
C ARG A 98 -23.67 -34.53 -2.68
N PRO A 99 -23.73 -33.83 -3.83
CA PRO A 99 -22.61 -33.00 -4.26
C PRO A 99 -22.19 -32.03 -3.16
N LEU A 100 -20.91 -31.75 -3.07
CA LEU A 100 -20.40 -30.69 -2.19
C LEU A 100 -20.97 -29.35 -2.62
N GLU A 101 -21.55 -28.62 -1.68
CA GLU A 101 -22.03 -27.26 -1.92
C GLU A 101 -20.87 -26.36 -2.34
N HIS A 102 -21.11 -25.51 -3.32
CA HIS A 102 -20.11 -24.56 -3.83
C HIS A 102 -18.87 -25.18 -4.50
N ALA A 103 -18.83 -26.50 -4.69
CA ALA A 103 -17.76 -27.19 -5.42
C ALA A 103 -18.03 -27.18 -6.93
N SER A 104 -18.14 -26.02 -7.53
CA SER A 104 -18.34 -25.87 -8.96
C SER A 104 -17.46 -24.80 -9.56
N LEU A 105 -17.08 -24.98 -10.85
CA LEU A 105 -16.30 -23.99 -11.57
C LEU A 105 -17.01 -22.61 -11.61
N PRO A 106 -18.31 -22.51 -11.94
CA PRO A 106 -19.01 -21.24 -11.92
C PRO A 106 -19.00 -20.56 -10.56
N PHE A 107 -19.20 -21.31 -9.47
CA PHE A 107 -19.14 -20.74 -8.13
C PHE A 107 -17.73 -20.20 -7.79
N SER A 108 -16.68 -20.96 -8.11
CA SER A 108 -15.30 -20.51 -7.91
C SER A 108 -14.98 -19.24 -8.71
N MET A 109 -15.44 -19.16 -9.97
CA MET A 109 -15.31 -17.96 -10.80
C MET A 109 -16.10 -16.79 -10.23
N GLY A 110 -17.31 -17.01 -9.74
CA GLY A 110 -18.14 -15.97 -9.12
C GLY A 110 -17.54 -15.45 -7.81
N SER A 111 -17.02 -16.34 -6.97
CA SER A 111 -16.29 -15.96 -5.75
C SER A 111 -15.05 -15.14 -6.07
N MET A 112 -14.30 -15.53 -7.09
CA MET A 112 -13.15 -14.75 -7.58
C MET A 112 -13.61 -13.40 -8.13
N GLY A 113 -14.70 -13.35 -8.90
CA GLY A 113 -15.30 -12.12 -9.41
C GLY A 113 -15.71 -11.18 -8.28
N THR A 114 -16.34 -11.69 -7.22
CA THR A 114 -16.71 -10.89 -6.03
C THR A 114 -15.49 -10.31 -5.33
N LYS A 115 -14.45 -11.10 -5.09
CA LYS A 115 -13.19 -10.62 -4.47
C LYS A 115 -12.48 -9.57 -5.32
N ILE A 116 -12.47 -9.74 -6.64
CA ILE A 116 -11.92 -8.72 -7.54
C ILE A 116 -12.81 -7.46 -7.49
N GLY A 117 -14.13 -7.61 -7.42
CA GLY A 117 -15.07 -6.49 -7.28
C GLY A 117 -14.84 -5.66 -6.01
N GLU A 118 -14.59 -6.31 -4.88
CA GLU A 118 -14.21 -5.64 -3.63
C GLU A 118 -12.89 -4.86 -3.78
N ASN A 119 -11.91 -5.46 -4.46
CA ASN A 119 -10.64 -4.78 -4.74
C ASN A 119 -10.82 -3.59 -5.70
N ILE A 120 -11.77 -3.64 -6.64
CA ILE A 120 -12.09 -2.51 -7.51
C ILE A 120 -12.72 -1.36 -6.73
N ALA A 121 -13.58 -1.61 -5.76
CA ALA A 121 -14.10 -0.58 -4.87
C ALA A 121 -12.96 0.14 -4.15
N PHE A 122 -12.02 -0.63 -3.59
CA PHE A 122 -10.81 -0.07 -2.98
C PHE A 122 -9.98 0.75 -3.98
N LEU A 123 -9.81 0.28 -5.23
CA LEU A 123 -9.09 1.02 -6.27
C LEU A 123 -9.77 2.33 -6.63
N ARG A 124 -11.11 2.39 -6.67
CA ARG A 124 -11.87 3.63 -6.90
C ARG A 124 -11.61 4.68 -5.83
N ASP A 125 -11.57 4.26 -4.57
CA ASP A 125 -11.24 5.17 -3.47
C ASP A 125 -9.81 5.70 -3.61
N ARG A 126 -8.86 4.84 -4.04
CA ARG A 126 -7.47 5.26 -4.30
C ARG A 126 -7.34 6.21 -5.48
N VAL A 127 -8.15 6.06 -6.51
CA VAL A 127 -8.20 7.02 -7.62
C VAL A 127 -8.62 8.40 -7.13
N ALA A 128 -9.63 8.48 -6.28
CA ALA A 128 -10.05 9.74 -5.68
C ALA A 128 -8.93 10.39 -4.81
N ASP A 129 -8.12 9.57 -4.14
CA ASP A 129 -6.95 10.07 -3.40
C ASP A 129 -5.86 10.58 -4.35
N ILE A 130 -5.65 9.90 -5.49
CA ILE A 130 -4.70 10.33 -6.54
C ILE A 130 -5.16 11.66 -7.17
N ASP A 131 -6.47 11.84 -7.38
CA ASP A 131 -7.04 13.10 -7.88
C ASP A 131 -6.72 14.27 -6.93
N LYS A 132 -6.90 14.06 -5.63
CA LYS A 132 -6.53 15.05 -4.61
C LYS A 132 -5.02 15.31 -4.61
N LEU A 133 -4.20 14.25 -4.70
CA LEU A 133 -2.75 14.37 -4.75
C LEU A 133 -2.31 15.21 -5.95
N ALA A 134 -2.87 14.96 -7.14
CA ALA A 134 -2.56 15.73 -8.33
C ALA A 134 -2.91 17.23 -8.17
N ALA A 135 -4.05 17.55 -7.54
CA ALA A 135 -4.44 18.91 -7.22
C ALA A 135 -3.50 19.58 -6.20
N HIS A 136 -3.13 18.87 -5.13
CA HIS A 136 -2.18 19.37 -4.14
C HIS A 136 -0.79 19.62 -4.73
N MET A 137 -0.34 18.75 -5.63
CA MET A 137 0.93 18.97 -6.35
C MET A 137 0.90 20.22 -7.22
N GLY A 138 -0.23 20.51 -7.89
CA GLY A 138 -0.41 21.76 -8.62
C GLY A 138 -0.22 22.98 -7.72
N ASN A 139 -0.89 23.00 -6.58
CA ASN A 139 -0.77 24.09 -5.60
C ASN A 139 0.67 24.24 -5.07
N LEU A 140 1.35 23.13 -4.78
CA LEU A 140 2.75 23.14 -4.33
C LEU A 140 3.70 23.71 -5.40
N ILE A 141 3.49 23.40 -6.67
CA ILE A 141 4.26 23.95 -7.78
C ILE A 141 4.07 25.47 -7.84
N ASP A 142 2.83 25.95 -7.72
CA ASP A 142 2.52 27.39 -7.76
C ASP A 142 3.15 28.13 -6.56
N GLU A 143 3.03 27.57 -5.37
CA GLU A 143 3.62 28.15 -4.16
C GLU A 143 5.15 28.17 -4.21
N THR A 144 5.77 27.07 -4.67
CA THR A 144 7.24 27.00 -4.83
C THR A 144 7.74 27.95 -5.90
N THR A 145 6.99 28.13 -6.99
CA THR A 145 7.32 29.12 -8.03
C THR A 145 7.22 30.55 -7.50
N ARG A 146 6.25 30.84 -6.64
CA ARG A 146 6.17 32.15 -5.95
C ARG A 146 7.35 32.36 -5.01
N LEU A 147 7.74 31.33 -4.27
CA LEU A 147 8.93 31.40 -3.41
C LEU A 147 10.21 31.63 -4.22
N GLU A 148 10.38 30.99 -5.37
CA GLU A 148 11.48 31.25 -6.29
C GLU A 148 11.52 32.73 -6.70
N GLN A 149 10.38 33.32 -7.10
CA GLN A 149 10.30 34.71 -7.48
C GLN A 149 10.63 35.66 -6.33
N ILE A 150 10.15 35.36 -5.10
CA ILE A 150 10.47 36.18 -3.92
C ILE A 150 11.96 36.08 -3.60
N THR A 151 12.55 34.90 -3.66
CA THR A 151 13.96 34.66 -3.38
C THR A 151 14.86 35.35 -4.43
N SER A 152 14.47 35.31 -5.70
CA SER A 152 15.18 36.06 -6.78
C SER A 152 15.15 37.57 -6.55
N ARG A 153 14.00 38.13 -6.11
CA ARG A 153 13.94 39.55 -5.72
C ARG A 153 14.81 39.84 -4.51
N LEU A 154 14.86 38.92 -3.55
CA LEU A 154 15.70 39.07 -2.37
C LEU A 154 17.19 39.03 -2.74
N GLU A 155 17.57 38.21 -3.71
CA GLU A 155 18.93 38.20 -4.31
C GLU A 155 19.28 39.56 -4.87
N ASP A 156 18.40 40.16 -5.69
CA ASP A 156 18.61 41.51 -6.28
C ASP A 156 18.74 42.58 -5.20
N LEU A 157 17.87 42.57 -4.19
CA LEU A 157 17.93 43.54 -3.07
C LEU A 157 19.20 43.36 -2.24
N THR A 158 19.66 42.13 -2.05
CA THR A 158 20.88 41.84 -1.31
C THR A 158 22.11 42.30 -2.07
N ASN A 159 22.11 42.16 -3.40
CA ASN A 159 23.14 42.75 -4.26
C ASN A 159 23.20 44.27 -4.16
N GLN A 160 22.04 44.94 -4.20
CA GLN A 160 21.97 46.40 -4.03
C GLN A 160 22.45 46.83 -2.63
N LEU A 161 22.09 46.06 -1.59
CA LEU A 161 22.55 46.30 -0.24
C LEU A 161 24.08 46.17 -0.12
N ALA A 162 24.67 45.16 -0.75
CA ALA A 162 26.10 44.94 -0.74
C ALA A 162 26.83 46.15 -1.40
N VAL A 163 26.36 46.63 -2.56
CA VAL A 163 26.90 47.81 -3.22
C VAL A 163 26.74 49.05 -2.36
N GLY A 164 25.54 49.26 -1.78
CA GLY A 164 25.26 50.38 -0.89
C GLY A 164 26.13 50.39 0.36
N ALA A 165 26.34 49.24 0.97
CA ALA A 165 27.22 49.09 2.14
C ALA A 165 28.68 49.43 1.81
N HIS A 166 29.17 48.96 0.67
CA HIS A 166 30.52 49.27 0.22
C HIS A 166 30.72 50.79 -0.01
N ILE A 167 29.82 51.41 -0.73
CA ILE A 167 29.85 52.89 -0.96
C ILE A 167 29.76 53.65 0.35
N SER A 168 28.88 53.23 1.27
CA SER A 168 28.73 53.89 2.56
C SER A 168 29.97 53.76 3.43
N ARG A 169 30.65 52.61 3.43
CA ARG A 169 31.93 52.40 4.11
C ARG A 169 33.02 53.33 3.54
N GLU A 170 33.17 53.34 2.21
CA GLU A 170 34.16 54.16 1.55
C GLU A 170 33.95 55.66 1.81
N ALA A 171 32.71 56.14 1.69
CA ALA A 171 32.35 57.52 1.99
C ALA A 171 32.63 57.88 3.47
N THR A 172 32.33 56.99 4.41
CA THR A 172 32.58 57.21 5.85
C THR A 172 34.09 57.21 6.12
N GLU A 173 34.88 56.40 5.45
CA GLU A 173 36.36 56.39 5.54
C GLU A 173 36.94 57.73 5.06
N GLN A 174 36.47 58.24 3.93
CA GLN A 174 36.84 59.56 3.43
C GLN A 174 36.47 60.68 4.42
N ILE A 175 35.27 60.65 4.99
CA ILE A 175 34.85 61.66 6.02
C ILE A 175 35.73 61.56 7.25
N ARG A 176 36.08 60.35 7.70
CA ARG A 176 37.01 60.18 8.83
C ARG A 176 38.37 60.76 8.56
N ASP A 177 38.92 60.53 7.34
CA ASP A 177 40.23 61.08 6.97
C ASP A 177 40.21 62.63 6.94
N ILE A 178 39.18 63.24 6.32
CA ILE A 178 38.95 64.68 6.38
C ILE A 178 38.83 65.20 7.81
N THR A 179 38.13 64.46 8.68
CA THR A 179 37.95 64.83 10.09
C THR A 179 39.25 64.74 10.88
N ASN A 180 40.09 63.75 10.60
CA ASN A 180 41.43 63.61 11.18
C ASN A 180 42.36 64.75 10.71
N ASP A 181 42.34 65.09 9.43
CA ASP A 181 43.10 66.23 8.91
C ASP A 181 42.64 67.55 9.56
N ALA A 182 41.31 67.75 9.75
CA ALA A 182 40.79 68.91 10.45
C ALA A 182 41.24 68.94 11.92
N ARG A 183 41.23 67.77 12.61
CA ARG A 183 41.71 67.62 13.97
C ARG A 183 43.20 68.01 14.12
N ASP A 184 44.08 67.52 13.21
CA ASP A 184 45.49 67.82 13.23
C ASP A 184 45.75 69.31 12.97
N ASN A 185 44.98 69.95 12.07
CA ASN A 185 45.07 71.41 11.82
C ASN A 185 44.57 72.19 13.06
N LEU A 186 43.52 71.76 13.77
CA LEU A 186 43.05 72.37 14.99
C LEU A 186 44.03 72.20 16.16
N ALA A 187 44.66 70.99 16.28
CA ALA A 187 45.70 70.76 17.25
C ALA A 187 46.92 71.67 17.05
N ASN A 188 47.35 71.84 15.80
CA ASN A 188 48.42 72.73 15.47
C ASN A 188 48.10 74.24 15.79
N PHE A 189 46.81 74.60 15.60
CA PHE A 189 46.35 75.96 15.98
C PHE A 189 46.23 76.09 17.52
N ASP A 190 45.78 75.04 18.26
CA ASP A 190 45.79 75.02 19.71
C ASP A 190 47.20 75.19 20.29
N ASP A 191 48.18 74.46 19.75
CA ASP A 191 49.55 74.59 20.17
C ASP A 191 50.12 76.04 19.93
N PHE A 192 49.74 76.65 18.85
CA PHE A 192 50.11 78.05 18.55
C PHE A 192 49.41 79.02 19.50
N SER A 193 48.16 78.83 19.85
CA SER A 193 47.33 79.70 20.67
C SER A 193 47.44 79.41 22.19
N ARG A 194 48.12 78.34 22.59
CA ARG A 194 48.26 77.86 24.00
C ARG A 194 48.77 78.95 24.95
N PRO A 195 49.83 79.75 24.61
CA PRO A 195 50.29 80.77 25.51
C PRO A 195 49.25 81.86 25.75
N LEU A 196 48.48 82.22 24.71
CA LEU A 196 47.43 83.19 24.80
C LEU A 196 46.24 82.70 25.61
N ARG A 197 45.86 81.44 25.38
CA ARG A 197 44.77 80.71 26.15
C ARG A 197 45.14 80.63 27.64
N SER A 198 46.38 80.28 27.97
CA SER A 198 46.84 80.16 29.37
C SER A 198 46.77 81.49 30.08
N TYR A 199 47.09 82.64 29.41
CA TYR A 199 46.96 83.96 29.96
C TYR A 199 45.50 84.39 30.16
N LEU A 200 44.61 84.17 29.18
CA LEU A 200 43.21 84.54 29.19
C LEU A 200 42.34 83.67 30.09
N TYR A 201 42.79 82.45 30.40
CA TYR A 201 42.05 81.50 31.25
C TYR A 201 41.85 82.05 32.65
N TRP A 202 42.80 82.80 33.19
CA TRP A 202 42.77 83.41 34.51
C TRP A 202 42.14 84.80 34.51
N GLU A 203 41.77 85.35 33.34
CA GLU A 203 41.17 86.67 33.24
C GLU A 203 39.72 86.67 33.68
N LYS A 204 39.41 87.50 34.74
CA LYS A 204 38.06 87.56 35.35
C LYS A 204 37.01 88.15 34.43
N HIS A 205 37.40 88.97 33.48
CA HIS A 205 36.50 89.69 32.58
C HIS A 205 36.56 89.05 31.12
N CYS A 206 36.85 87.80 31.02
CA CYS A 206 36.93 87.08 29.76
C CYS A 206 35.68 87.19 28.87
N TYR A 207 34.48 87.30 29.49
CA TYR A 207 33.24 87.46 28.73
C TYR A 207 33.12 88.79 27.99
N ASP A 208 33.79 89.83 28.49
CA ASP A 208 33.81 91.18 27.87
C ASP A 208 34.86 91.29 26.80
N ILE A 209 35.71 90.31 26.65
CA ILE A 209 36.81 90.31 25.69
C ILE A 209 36.51 89.43 24.53
N PRO A 210 36.25 89.83 23.28
CA PRO A 210 35.85 89.03 22.17
C PRO A 210 36.84 87.93 21.84
N ILE A 211 38.13 88.12 21.98
CA ILE A 211 39.16 87.09 21.67
C ILE A 211 39.17 85.96 22.72
N CYS A 212 38.87 86.25 23.98
CA CYS A 212 38.74 85.32 25.06
C CYS A 212 37.55 84.36 24.82
N TRP A 213 36.43 84.89 24.39
CA TRP A 213 35.22 84.16 24.10
C TRP A 213 35.47 83.24 22.81
N ALA A 214 36.15 83.77 21.76
CA ALA A 214 36.48 83.03 20.57
C ALA A 214 37.41 81.83 20.86
N LEU A 215 38.40 81.97 21.76
CA LEU A 215 39.28 80.86 22.16
C LEU A 215 38.55 79.78 22.97
N ARG A 216 37.57 80.13 23.79
CA ARG A 216 36.72 79.13 24.48
C ARG A 216 35.84 78.38 23.50
N SER A 217 35.23 79.05 22.53
CA SER A 217 34.42 78.43 21.51
C SER A 217 35.27 77.50 20.62
N LEU A 218 36.55 77.86 20.39
CA LEU A 218 37.48 76.98 19.71
C LEU A 218 37.78 75.68 20.45
N ASP A 219 37.99 75.80 21.80
CA ASP A 219 38.25 74.64 22.66
C ASP A 219 37.05 73.67 22.66
N GLU A 220 35.80 74.16 22.77
CA GLU A 220 34.60 73.38 22.58
C GLU A 220 34.51 72.73 21.17
N THR A 221 35.01 73.44 20.15
CA THR A 221 35.01 72.88 18.76
C THR A 221 35.99 71.74 18.61
N ILE A 222 37.16 71.79 19.25
CA ILE A 222 38.17 70.73 19.24
C ILE A 222 37.60 69.47 19.93
N ASP A 223 36.98 69.63 21.14
CA ASP A 223 36.33 68.53 21.86
C ASP A 223 35.24 67.88 21.02
N ASN A 224 34.41 68.69 20.34
CA ASN A 224 33.37 68.20 19.45
C ASN A 224 33.93 67.43 18.23
N VAL A 225 35.03 67.88 17.63
CA VAL A 225 35.70 67.18 16.52
C VAL A 225 36.27 65.84 16.99
N ASP A 226 36.85 65.76 18.18
CA ASP A 226 37.31 64.49 18.78
C ASP A 226 36.19 63.53 18.98
N GLN A 227 35.06 63.98 19.51
CA GLN A 227 33.88 63.16 19.68
C GLN A 227 33.31 62.67 18.34
N VAL A 228 33.27 63.50 17.29
CA VAL A 228 32.84 63.12 15.94
C VAL A 228 33.79 62.06 15.37
N SER A 229 35.12 62.21 15.54
CA SER A 229 36.11 61.25 15.07
C SER A 229 35.93 59.85 15.72
N GLU A 230 35.65 59.81 17.04
CA GLU A 230 35.35 58.59 17.78
C GLU A 230 34.09 57.90 17.24
N GLN A 231 32.98 58.67 17.05
CA GLN A 231 31.72 58.15 16.51
C GLN A 231 31.86 57.62 15.08
N LEU A 232 32.66 58.29 14.20
CA LEU A 232 33.00 57.81 12.89
C LEU A 232 33.78 56.50 12.95
N GLY A 233 34.68 56.33 13.94
CA GLY A 233 35.39 55.07 14.17
C GLY A 233 34.47 53.92 14.50
N ILE A 234 33.44 54.17 15.32
CA ILE A 234 32.42 53.19 15.69
C ILE A 234 31.55 52.84 14.44
N LEU A 235 31.12 53.85 13.72
CA LEU A 235 30.34 53.70 12.50
C LEU A 235 31.08 52.87 11.46
N LEU A 236 32.37 53.16 11.21
CA LEU A 236 33.23 52.41 10.27
C LEU A 236 33.36 50.93 10.67
N LYS A 237 33.51 50.59 11.95
CA LYS A 237 33.50 49.22 12.43
C LYS A 237 32.17 48.51 12.05
N GLY A 238 31.04 49.16 12.25
CA GLY A 238 29.73 48.63 11.89
C GLY A 238 29.61 48.45 10.37
N LEU A 239 29.99 49.43 9.57
CA LEU A 239 29.97 49.36 8.10
C LEU A 239 30.92 48.32 7.55
N THR A 240 32.09 48.11 8.15
CA THR A 240 33.04 47.07 7.77
C THR A 240 32.45 45.68 7.95
N ILE A 241 31.72 45.46 9.06
CA ILE A 241 31.04 44.20 9.28
C ILE A 241 29.96 43.97 8.19
N ILE A 242 29.18 44.99 7.89
CA ILE A 242 28.14 44.90 6.85
C ILE A 242 28.79 44.64 5.50
N ASP A 243 29.83 45.39 5.13
CA ASP A 243 30.56 45.27 3.85
C ASP A 243 31.24 43.91 3.68
N THR A 244 31.62 43.24 4.76
CA THR A 244 32.21 41.89 4.73
C THR A 244 31.18 40.76 4.68
N VAL A 245 30.02 40.92 5.33
CA VAL A 245 28.98 39.88 5.45
C VAL A 245 28.00 39.92 4.28
N THR A 246 27.58 41.13 3.87
CA THR A 246 26.54 41.28 2.84
C THR A 246 26.91 40.66 1.49
N PRO A 247 28.15 40.74 0.98
CA PRO A 247 28.55 40.09 -0.29
C PRO A 247 28.51 38.55 -0.26
N GLN A 248 28.42 37.95 0.91
CA GLN A 248 28.28 36.48 1.06
C GLN A 248 26.83 36.00 0.88
N MET A 249 25.85 36.89 0.99
CA MET A 249 24.43 36.54 0.90
C MET A 249 23.96 36.23 -0.55
N PRO A 250 24.33 36.99 -1.59
CA PRO A 250 23.89 36.76 -2.96
C PRO A 250 24.20 35.35 -3.48
N PRO A 251 25.41 34.79 -3.30
CA PRO A 251 25.69 33.41 -3.75
C PRO A 251 24.79 32.37 -3.07
N GLN A 252 24.45 32.58 -1.81
CA GLN A 252 23.55 31.68 -1.08
C GLN A 252 22.10 31.79 -1.57
N MET A 253 21.64 33.02 -1.85
CA MET A 253 20.34 33.26 -2.46
C MET A 253 20.25 32.66 -3.87
N HIS A 254 21.30 32.80 -4.67
CA HIS A 254 21.38 32.18 -5.99
C HIS A 254 21.27 30.64 -5.90
N ALA A 255 22.03 30.00 -4.99
CA ALA A 255 21.96 28.57 -4.77
C ALA A 255 20.55 28.12 -4.31
N MET A 256 19.85 28.95 -3.52
CA MET A 256 18.48 28.68 -3.09
C MET A 256 17.49 28.77 -4.25
N VAL A 257 17.64 29.77 -5.16
CA VAL A 257 16.84 29.88 -6.39
C VAL A 257 17.02 28.65 -7.28
N GLU A 258 18.25 28.20 -7.51
CA GLU A 258 18.53 27.01 -8.32
C GLU A 258 17.94 25.72 -7.67
N THR A 259 18.02 25.62 -6.35
CA THR A 259 17.39 24.51 -5.61
C THR A 259 15.87 24.54 -5.79
N MET A 260 15.23 25.69 -5.72
CA MET A 260 13.80 25.83 -5.93
C MET A 260 13.39 25.49 -7.36
N ARG A 261 14.16 25.89 -8.37
CA ARG A 261 13.94 25.48 -9.77
C ARG A 261 13.97 23.98 -9.94
N THR A 262 15.01 23.34 -9.43
CA THR A 262 15.12 21.88 -9.46
C THR A 262 13.95 21.21 -8.75
N MET A 263 13.51 21.77 -7.64
CA MET A 263 12.34 21.27 -6.90
C MET A 263 11.04 21.40 -7.73
N VAL A 264 10.83 22.52 -8.41
CA VAL A 264 9.68 22.73 -9.31
C VAL A 264 9.71 21.75 -10.48
N GLU A 265 10.86 21.50 -11.08
CA GLU A 265 11.02 20.51 -12.16
C GLU A 265 10.69 19.09 -11.69
N ASN A 266 11.21 18.69 -10.53
CA ASN A 266 10.92 17.39 -9.94
C ASN A 266 9.42 17.25 -9.59
N MET A 267 8.80 18.30 -9.07
CA MET A 267 7.36 18.31 -8.77
C MET A 267 6.52 18.19 -10.05
N ARG A 268 6.89 18.86 -11.14
CA ARG A 268 6.22 18.73 -12.45
C ARG A 268 6.34 17.32 -13.02
N ALA A 269 7.52 16.71 -12.93
CA ALA A 269 7.74 15.32 -13.34
C ALA A 269 6.85 14.37 -12.53
N MET A 270 6.77 14.57 -11.23
CA MET A 270 5.94 13.77 -10.32
C MET A 270 4.43 13.99 -10.57
N GLN A 271 4.01 15.23 -10.85
CA GLN A 271 2.64 15.54 -11.27
C GLN A 271 2.27 14.82 -12.58
N SER A 272 3.16 14.86 -13.58
CA SER A 272 2.97 14.16 -14.85
C SER A 272 2.80 12.64 -14.64
N LEU A 273 3.62 12.02 -13.78
CA LEU A 273 3.51 10.61 -13.43
C LEU A 273 2.19 10.32 -12.71
N THR A 274 1.78 11.18 -11.80
CA THR A 274 0.52 11.06 -11.05
C THR A 274 -0.68 11.12 -12.00
N LEU A 275 -0.70 12.08 -12.94
CA LEU A 275 -1.76 12.22 -13.95
C LEU A 275 -1.78 11.03 -14.92
N SER A 276 -0.62 10.49 -15.30
CA SER A 276 -0.54 9.29 -16.14
C SER A 276 -1.09 8.07 -15.41
N THR A 277 -0.76 7.91 -14.14
CA THR A 277 -1.30 6.82 -13.29
C THR A 277 -2.80 6.95 -13.12
N GLN A 278 -3.30 8.15 -12.86
CA GLN A 278 -4.72 8.46 -12.78
C GLN A 278 -5.45 8.06 -14.08
N GLY A 279 -4.93 8.48 -15.24
CA GLY A 279 -5.51 8.12 -16.54
C GLY A 279 -5.56 6.61 -16.78
N THR A 280 -4.50 5.91 -16.40
CA THR A 280 -4.43 4.44 -16.52
C THR A 280 -5.48 3.76 -15.65
N LEU A 281 -5.63 4.18 -14.39
CA LEU A 281 -6.62 3.61 -13.47
C LEU A 281 -8.06 3.93 -13.90
N HIS A 282 -8.33 5.16 -14.35
CA HIS A 282 -9.64 5.52 -14.88
C HIS A 282 -10.04 4.69 -16.12
N ALA A 283 -9.06 4.29 -16.94
CA ALA A 283 -9.31 3.42 -18.08
C ALA A 283 -9.48 1.94 -17.70
N LEU A 284 -8.73 1.47 -16.69
CA LEU A 284 -8.69 0.07 -16.28
C LEU A 284 -9.93 -0.35 -15.49
N ILE A 285 -10.40 0.49 -14.57
CA ILE A 285 -11.52 0.16 -13.67
C ILE A 285 -12.80 -0.23 -14.42
N PRO A 286 -13.27 0.51 -15.45
CA PRO A 286 -14.45 0.10 -16.23
C PRO A 286 -14.25 -1.21 -16.97
N GLN A 287 -13.04 -1.51 -17.45
CA GLN A 287 -12.73 -2.77 -18.15
C GLN A 287 -12.83 -3.96 -17.20
N LEU A 288 -12.34 -3.81 -15.98
CA LEU A 288 -12.48 -4.83 -14.93
C LEU A 288 -13.94 -5.04 -14.54
N ASP A 289 -14.74 -3.98 -14.42
CA ASP A 289 -16.20 -4.09 -14.15
C ASP A 289 -16.93 -4.90 -15.21
N VAL A 290 -16.62 -4.65 -16.50
CA VAL A 290 -17.20 -5.39 -17.62
C VAL A 290 -16.80 -6.88 -17.58
N MET A 291 -15.62 -7.19 -17.11
CA MET A 291 -15.13 -8.58 -16.99
C MET A 291 -15.76 -9.32 -15.81
N ILE A 292 -15.98 -8.63 -14.69
CA ILE A 292 -16.46 -9.26 -13.45
C ILE A 292 -17.95 -9.57 -13.49
N ARG A 293 -18.78 -8.66 -14.03
CA ARG A 293 -20.24 -8.85 -14.07
C ARG A 293 -20.65 -10.19 -14.65
N PRO A 294 -20.20 -10.61 -15.85
CA PRO A 294 -20.55 -11.92 -16.39
C PRO A 294 -20.08 -13.10 -15.51
N MET A 295 -18.96 -12.95 -14.80
CA MET A 295 -18.47 -14.01 -13.89
C MET A 295 -19.42 -14.20 -12.71
N VAL A 296 -19.88 -13.12 -12.10
CA VAL A 296 -20.81 -13.15 -10.97
C VAL A 296 -22.19 -13.61 -11.42
N ASP A 297 -22.70 -13.09 -12.55
CA ASP A 297 -24.01 -13.46 -13.11
C ASP A 297 -24.04 -14.95 -13.49
N MET A 298 -22.96 -15.47 -14.08
CA MET A 298 -22.82 -16.88 -14.40
C MET A 298 -22.82 -17.74 -13.15
N ALA A 299 -22.09 -17.34 -12.11
CA ALA A 299 -22.06 -18.07 -10.84
C ALA A 299 -23.46 -18.16 -10.21
N GLN A 300 -24.21 -17.05 -10.19
CA GLN A 300 -25.56 -17.02 -9.65
C GLN A 300 -26.53 -17.89 -10.48
N ALA A 301 -26.42 -17.86 -11.80
CA ALA A 301 -27.26 -18.67 -12.67
C ALA A 301 -27.02 -20.18 -12.46
N PHE A 302 -25.75 -20.59 -12.30
CA PHE A 302 -25.42 -22.00 -12.04
C PHE A 302 -25.78 -22.45 -10.63
N ASP A 303 -25.61 -21.62 -9.62
CA ASP A 303 -26.00 -21.92 -8.24
C ASP A 303 -27.51 -22.12 -8.12
N ASN A 304 -28.28 -21.25 -8.78
CA ASN A 304 -29.76 -21.36 -8.85
C ASN A 304 -30.23 -22.60 -9.59
N SER A 305 -29.49 -23.08 -10.59
CA SER A 305 -29.88 -24.26 -11.38
C SER A 305 -29.59 -25.59 -10.69
N LYS A 306 -28.85 -25.59 -9.56
CA LYS A 306 -28.35 -26.79 -8.85
C LYS A 306 -27.68 -27.79 -9.79
N ASN A 307 -27.03 -27.31 -10.84
CA ASN A 307 -26.40 -28.13 -11.85
C ASN A 307 -25.07 -28.72 -11.31
N ASP A 308 -25.00 -30.03 -11.29
CA ASP A 308 -23.87 -30.82 -10.78
C ASP A 308 -22.82 -31.15 -11.88
N ASP A 309 -23.01 -30.67 -13.11
CA ASP A 309 -22.18 -31.09 -14.25
C ASP A 309 -20.80 -30.45 -14.28
N PHE A 310 -20.56 -29.37 -13.54
CA PHE A 310 -19.31 -28.59 -13.53
C PHE A 310 -18.61 -28.65 -12.19
N PHE A 311 -18.45 -29.89 -11.66
CA PHE A 311 -17.70 -30.08 -10.41
C PHE A 311 -16.29 -29.53 -10.54
N PHE A 312 -15.91 -28.71 -9.61
CA PHE A 312 -14.57 -28.14 -9.50
C PHE A 312 -14.26 -27.81 -8.04
N LEU A 313 -13.16 -28.31 -7.55
CA LEU A 313 -12.66 -28.00 -6.22
C LEU A 313 -11.29 -27.31 -6.37
N PRO A 314 -11.15 -26.05 -5.93
CA PRO A 314 -9.88 -25.34 -6.01
C PRO A 314 -8.85 -25.99 -5.07
N PRO A 315 -7.54 -25.95 -5.40
CA PRO A 315 -6.48 -26.58 -4.61
C PRO A 315 -6.48 -26.16 -3.14
N GLU A 316 -6.84 -24.90 -2.86
CA GLU A 316 -6.90 -24.35 -1.50
C GLU A 316 -7.98 -25.04 -0.64
N ALA A 317 -9.05 -25.52 -1.26
CA ALA A 317 -10.10 -26.22 -0.56
C ALA A 317 -9.65 -27.59 -0.06
N LEU A 318 -8.71 -28.24 -0.75
CA LEU A 318 -8.13 -29.52 -0.34
C LEU A 318 -7.32 -29.42 0.96
N GLU A 319 -6.84 -28.24 1.29
CA GLU A 319 -6.03 -27.97 2.48
C GLU A 319 -6.88 -27.63 3.73
N THR A 320 -8.18 -27.43 3.57
CA THR A 320 -9.07 -27.10 4.69
C THR A 320 -9.17 -28.24 5.68
N LYS A 321 -9.34 -27.91 6.97
CA LYS A 321 -9.41 -28.91 8.05
C LYS A 321 -10.56 -29.90 7.86
N ASP A 322 -11.72 -29.43 7.45
CA ASP A 322 -12.92 -30.24 7.27
C ASP A 322 -12.77 -31.19 6.08
N PHE A 323 -12.10 -30.72 5.01
CA PHE A 323 -11.84 -31.57 3.86
C PHE A 323 -10.77 -32.62 4.15
N LYS A 324 -9.75 -32.32 4.96
CA LYS A 324 -8.74 -33.31 5.40
C LYS A 324 -9.37 -34.47 6.17
N ILE A 325 -10.37 -34.25 7.01
CA ILE A 325 -11.10 -35.29 7.68
C ILE A 325 -11.82 -36.21 6.67
N SER A 326 -12.39 -35.62 5.63
CA SER A 326 -13.03 -36.38 4.55
C SER A 326 -12.01 -37.17 3.70
N LEU A 327 -10.82 -36.58 3.46
CA LEU A 327 -9.71 -37.27 2.79
C LEU A 327 -9.29 -38.52 3.57
N ASP A 328 -9.08 -38.43 4.87
CA ASP A 328 -8.67 -39.56 5.72
C ASP A 328 -9.71 -40.67 5.74
N PHE A 329 -10.99 -40.34 5.56
CA PHE A 329 -12.07 -41.32 5.54
C PHE A 329 -12.25 -41.97 4.16
N PHE A 330 -12.17 -41.23 3.09
CA PHE A 330 -12.47 -41.71 1.73
C PHE A 330 -11.24 -42.05 0.90
N MET A 331 -10.02 -41.67 1.32
CA MET A 331 -8.80 -41.93 0.56
C MET A 331 -7.75 -42.65 1.43
N THR A 332 -6.85 -43.36 0.77
CA THR A 332 -5.68 -43.94 1.43
C THR A 332 -4.69 -42.86 1.85
N HIS A 333 -3.86 -43.15 2.86
CA HIS A 333 -2.88 -42.21 3.36
C HIS A 333 -1.86 -41.73 2.30
N ASP A 334 -1.55 -42.59 1.34
CA ASP A 334 -0.68 -42.28 0.19
C ASP A 334 -1.41 -41.54 -0.96
N GLY A 335 -2.72 -41.33 -0.82
CA GLY A 335 -3.55 -40.69 -1.85
C GLY A 335 -3.79 -41.50 -3.11
N LYS A 336 -3.29 -42.75 -3.19
CA LYS A 336 -3.42 -43.60 -4.39
C LYS A 336 -4.67 -44.46 -4.43
N GLY A 337 -5.40 -44.51 -3.35
CA GLY A 337 -6.66 -45.22 -3.25
C GLY A 337 -7.82 -44.31 -2.87
N ALA A 338 -8.97 -44.46 -3.51
CA ALA A 338 -10.22 -43.82 -3.14
C ALA A 338 -11.32 -44.85 -2.89
N ARG A 339 -12.19 -44.61 -1.92
CA ARG A 339 -13.29 -45.47 -1.56
C ARG A 339 -14.63 -44.78 -1.78
N PHE A 340 -15.53 -45.49 -2.43
CA PHE A 340 -16.92 -45.10 -2.51
C PHE A 340 -17.75 -46.09 -1.67
N LEU A 341 -18.71 -45.55 -0.93
CA LEU A 341 -19.74 -46.32 -0.24
C LEU A 341 -21.01 -46.20 -1.08
N VAL A 342 -21.59 -47.39 -1.42
CA VAL A 342 -22.67 -47.48 -2.38
C VAL A 342 -23.90 -48.15 -1.72
#